data_7140b1ae46a31634c2ccd06669a3c706
#
_entry.id   7140b1ae46a31634c2ccd06669a3c706
#
_cell.length_a   1.000
_cell.length_b   1.000
_cell.length_c   1.000
_cell.angle_alpha   90.00
_cell.angle_beta   90.00
_cell.angle_gamma   90.00
#
_symmetry.space_group_name_H-M   'P 1'
#
loop_
_entity.id
_entity.type
_entity.pdbx_description
1 polymer ?
#
loop_
_entity_poly.entity_id
_entity_poly.type
_entity_poly.pdbx_seq_one_letter_code
_entity_poly.pdbx_strand_id
1 'polypeptide(L)'
;MSRDTIRLPHDAYRLLQTLRAAGHSAYVVGGCVRDSLLGRLPGDWDICTSARPDEMKALFHDQRLILTGEKHGTVAVILHGKPYEMTTYRLDGSYRDHRHPDNVQFVDDLAADLARRDFTINAMAYAPGEGVIDLYGGRADLTAGVVRCVGT
;
A
#
# COMPACT_ATOMS: atom_id res chain seq x y z
N MET A 1 -4.08 -2.15 -24.36
CA MET A 1 -4.79 -1.03 -23.95
C MET A 1 -5.10 -1.08 -22.47
N SER A 2 -4.59 -0.17 -21.76
CA SER A 2 -4.79 -0.20 -20.34
C SER A 2 -5.99 0.65 -19.94
N ARG A 3 -7.00 0.02 -19.40
CA ARG A 3 -8.09 0.71 -18.78
C ARG A 3 -7.84 0.94 -17.33
N ASP A 4 -6.70 0.42 -16.87
CA ASP A 4 -6.37 0.42 -15.47
C ASP A 4 -5.33 1.48 -15.16
N THR A 5 -5.27 2.53 -15.98
CA THR A 5 -4.32 3.60 -15.71
C THR A 5 -4.89 4.52 -14.64
N ILE A 6 -4.19 4.61 -13.54
CA ILE A 6 -4.51 5.52 -12.46
C ILE A 6 -3.51 6.66 -12.50
N ARG A 7 -4.00 7.89 -12.40
CA ARG A 7 -3.13 9.06 -12.40
C ARG A 7 -2.59 9.28 -11.01
N LEU A 8 -1.30 8.99 -10.84
CA LEU A 8 -0.63 9.19 -9.57
C LEU A 8 -0.17 10.63 -9.42
N PRO A 9 -0.21 11.19 -8.21
CA PRO A 9 0.51 12.43 -7.94
C PRO A 9 1.99 12.24 -8.25
N HIS A 10 2.65 13.29 -8.67
CA HIS A 10 4.06 13.23 -9.03
C HIS A 10 4.90 12.68 -7.88
N ASP A 11 4.61 13.11 -6.65
CA ASP A 11 5.37 12.65 -5.48
C ASP A 11 5.18 11.16 -5.26
N ALA A 12 3.96 10.65 -5.38
CA ALA A 12 3.71 9.22 -5.22
C ALA A 12 4.45 8.41 -6.29
N TYR A 13 4.41 8.89 -7.52
CA TYR A 13 5.12 8.24 -8.61
C TYR A 13 6.62 8.16 -8.33
N ARG A 14 7.21 9.27 -7.86
CA ARG A 14 8.64 9.28 -7.54
C ARG A 14 9.00 8.36 -6.41
N LEU A 15 8.13 8.25 -5.40
CA LEU A 15 8.37 7.31 -4.30
C LEU A 15 8.40 5.88 -4.80
N LEU A 16 7.43 5.51 -5.65
CA LEU A 16 7.44 4.17 -6.23
C LEU A 16 8.71 3.92 -7.03
N GLN A 17 9.12 4.91 -7.82
CA GLN A 17 10.33 4.74 -8.63
C GLN A 17 11.59 4.61 -7.78
N THR A 18 11.69 5.38 -6.72
CA THR A 18 12.85 5.31 -5.84
C THR A 18 12.95 3.93 -5.18
N LEU A 19 11.82 3.40 -4.70
CA LEU A 19 11.80 2.08 -4.09
C LEU A 19 12.16 1.01 -5.11
N ARG A 20 11.60 1.09 -6.31
CA ARG A 20 11.83 0.09 -7.34
C ARG A 20 13.25 0.15 -7.87
N ALA A 21 13.82 1.32 -8.00
CA ALA A 21 15.20 1.48 -8.45
C ALA A 21 16.18 0.87 -7.44
N ALA A 22 15.79 0.80 -6.18
CA ALA A 22 16.60 0.18 -5.14
C ALA A 22 16.41 -1.34 -5.05
N GLY A 23 15.60 -1.91 -5.94
CA GLY A 23 15.40 -3.36 -5.99
C GLY A 23 14.18 -3.86 -5.22
N HIS A 24 13.33 -2.97 -4.72
CA HIS A 24 12.14 -3.37 -3.99
C HIS A 24 10.90 -3.30 -4.88
N SER A 25 9.90 -4.13 -4.60
CA SER A 25 8.60 -3.92 -5.22
C SER A 25 7.86 -2.84 -4.45
N ALA A 26 6.98 -2.12 -5.13
CA ALA A 26 6.23 -1.04 -4.50
C ALA A 26 4.99 -0.72 -5.32
N TYR A 27 3.87 -0.49 -4.62
CA TYR A 27 2.58 -0.21 -5.23
C TYR A 27 1.83 0.80 -4.37
N VAL A 28 0.98 1.62 -5.01
CA VAL A 28 -0.05 2.31 -4.22
C VAL A 28 -1.16 1.31 -3.94
N VAL A 29 -1.83 1.43 -2.82
CA VAL A 29 -2.72 0.37 -2.34
C VAL A 29 -3.86 0.93 -1.50
N GLY A 30 -4.98 0.23 -1.52
CA GLY A 30 -6.09 0.50 -0.62
C GLY A 30 -7.04 1.56 -1.15
N GLY A 31 -7.46 2.47 -0.28
CA GLY A 31 -8.49 3.44 -0.60
C GLY A 31 -8.17 4.32 -1.79
N CYS A 32 -6.90 4.62 -2.04
CA CYS A 32 -6.56 5.44 -3.20
C CYS A 32 -6.84 4.73 -4.52
N VAL A 33 -6.62 3.42 -4.57
CA VAL A 33 -6.96 2.63 -5.78
C VAL A 33 -8.47 2.58 -5.94
N ARG A 34 -9.19 2.25 -4.88
CA ARG A 34 -10.65 2.22 -4.89
C ARG A 34 -11.23 3.55 -5.36
N ASP A 35 -10.78 4.65 -4.76
CA ASP A 35 -11.33 5.96 -5.08
C ASP A 35 -11.01 6.36 -6.52
N SER A 36 -9.80 6.07 -6.99
CA SER A 36 -9.42 6.36 -8.36
C SER A 36 -10.29 5.61 -9.35
N LEU A 37 -10.61 4.34 -9.06
CA LEU A 37 -11.49 3.56 -9.92
C LEU A 37 -12.91 4.08 -9.92
N LEU A 38 -13.33 4.76 -8.86
CA LEU A 38 -14.64 5.41 -8.80
C LEU A 38 -14.64 6.79 -9.42
N GLY A 39 -13.51 7.25 -9.95
CA GLY A 39 -13.42 8.58 -10.53
C GLY A 39 -13.31 9.68 -9.49
N ARG A 40 -12.98 9.33 -8.25
CA ARG A 40 -12.81 10.30 -7.17
C ARG A 40 -11.34 10.62 -6.99
N LEU A 41 -11.06 11.81 -6.48
CA LEU A 41 -9.69 12.22 -6.20
C LEU A 41 -9.32 11.75 -4.79
N PRO A 42 -8.35 10.84 -4.66
CA PRO A 42 -7.98 10.36 -3.33
C PRO A 42 -7.37 11.46 -2.48
N GLY A 43 -7.68 11.44 -1.18
CA GLY A 43 -7.06 12.35 -0.23
C GLY A 43 -5.67 11.90 0.20
N ASP A 44 -5.50 10.59 0.33
CA ASP A 44 -4.24 10.01 0.78
C ASP A 44 -3.79 8.94 -0.20
N TRP A 45 -2.47 8.79 -0.34
CA TRP A 45 -1.88 7.79 -1.20
C TRP A 45 -0.96 6.92 -0.35
N ASP A 46 -1.42 5.72 -0.05
CA ASP A 46 -0.63 4.77 0.73
C ASP A 46 0.15 3.87 -0.20
N ILE A 47 1.38 3.54 0.22
CA ILE A 47 2.28 2.70 -0.54
C ILE A 47 2.60 1.46 0.26
N CYS A 48 2.58 0.30 -0.39
CA CYS A 48 3.09 -0.93 0.19
C CYS A 48 4.33 -1.36 -0.58
N THR A 49 5.28 -1.99 0.10
CA THR A 49 6.58 -2.29 -0.49
C THR A 49 7.24 -3.45 0.22
N SER A 50 8.17 -4.11 -0.46
CA SER A 50 9.01 -5.11 0.16
C SER A 50 10.14 -4.49 0.99
N ALA A 51 10.41 -3.19 0.84
CA ALA A 51 11.46 -2.52 1.63
C ALA A 51 11.11 -2.55 3.10
N ARG A 52 12.09 -2.90 3.94
CA ARG A 52 11.92 -2.87 5.41
C ARG A 52 12.08 -1.43 5.90
N PRO A 53 11.60 -1.13 7.11
CA PRO A 53 11.72 0.23 7.64
C PRO A 53 13.13 0.79 7.61
N ASP A 54 14.14 -0.01 7.96
CA ASP A 54 15.52 0.46 7.93
C ASP A 54 15.98 0.80 6.52
N GLU A 55 15.52 0.03 5.54
CA GLU A 55 15.84 0.30 4.13
C GLU A 55 15.15 1.58 3.66
N MET A 56 13.91 1.79 4.06
CA MET A 56 13.21 3.02 3.72
C MET A 56 13.88 4.23 4.36
N LYS A 57 14.30 4.12 5.62
CA LYS A 57 14.99 5.22 6.28
C LYS A 57 16.30 5.57 5.58
N ALA A 58 17.01 4.57 5.09
CA ALA A 58 18.25 4.81 4.35
C ALA A 58 17.99 5.47 3.01
N LEU A 59 16.96 5.01 2.28
CA LEU A 59 16.63 5.56 0.97
C LEU A 59 16.17 7.02 1.03
N PHE A 60 15.46 7.37 2.09
CA PHE A 60 14.84 8.69 2.21
C PHE A 60 15.45 9.51 3.34
N HIS A 61 16.74 9.26 3.66
CA HIS A 61 17.39 9.87 4.81
C HIS A 61 17.48 11.39 4.71
N ASP A 62 17.42 11.95 3.48
CA ASP A 62 17.47 13.39 3.27
C ASP A 62 16.09 14.03 3.27
N GLN A 63 15.03 13.25 3.51
CA GLN A 63 13.67 13.74 3.58
C GLN A 63 13.21 13.78 5.03
N ARG A 64 12.12 14.50 5.26
CA ARG A 64 11.50 14.51 6.57
C ARG A 64 10.67 13.25 6.73
N LEU A 65 10.96 12.48 7.79
CA LEU A 65 10.29 11.22 8.03
C LEU A 65 9.50 11.26 9.32
N ILE A 66 8.37 10.53 9.35
CA ILE A 66 7.58 10.30 10.55
C ILE A 66 7.69 8.81 10.85
N LEU A 67 8.17 8.47 12.04
CA LEU A 67 8.52 7.10 12.38
C LEU A 67 7.63 6.49 13.46
N THR A 68 6.50 7.13 13.76
CA THR A 68 5.62 6.64 14.82
C THR A 68 5.06 5.25 14.54
N GLY A 69 4.93 4.88 13.25
CA GLY A 69 4.44 3.57 12.86
C GLY A 69 5.53 2.56 12.54
N GLU A 70 6.77 2.86 12.85
CA GLU A 70 7.90 2.03 12.42
C GLU A 70 7.81 0.61 12.94
N LYS A 71 7.32 0.42 14.15
CA LYS A 71 7.18 -0.92 14.73
C LYS A 71 6.25 -1.81 13.90
N HIS A 72 5.31 -1.21 13.22
CA HIS A 72 4.35 -1.95 12.40
C HIS A 72 4.71 -1.91 10.92
N GLY A 73 5.89 -1.41 10.60
CA GLY A 73 6.40 -1.41 9.24
C GLY A 73 6.13 -0.14 8.45
N THR A 74 5.56 0.89 9.07
CA THR A 74 5.21 2.11 8.36
C THR A 74 6.22 3.21 8.60
N VAL A 75 6.72 3.79 7.49
CA VAL A 75 7.53 5.00 7.50
C VAL A 75 6.80 6.01 6.63
N ALA A 76 6.48 7.16 7.17
CA ALA A 76 5.86 8.22 6.39
C ALA A 76 6.92 9.22 5.97
N VAL A 77 6.86 9.65 4.71
CA VAL A 77 7.76 10.68 4.19
C VAL A 77 6.94 11.90 3.86
N ILE A 78 7.44 13.07 4.25
CA ILE A 78 6.76 14.34 3.99
C ILE A 78 7.36 14.94 2.73
N LEU A 79 6.54 15.09 1.69
CA LEU A 79 6.96 15.73 0.45
C LEU A 79 5.99 16.88 0.15
N HIS A 80 6.54 18.06 -0.05
CA HIS A 80 5.73 19.25 -0.34
C HIS A 80 4.62 19.44 0.68
N GLY A 81 4.95 19.21 1.95
CA GLY A 81 4.01 19.38 3.05
C GLY A 81 2.97 18.30 3.22
N LYS A 82 3.03 17.22 2.43
CA LYS A 82 2.05 16.15 2.48
C LYS A 82 2.71 14.83 2.88
N PRO A 83 2.11 14.10 3.83
CA PRO A 83 2.66 12.81 4.23
C PRO A 83 2.25 11.71 3.25
N TYR A 84 3.19 10.81 2.97
CA TYR A 84 2.95 9.60 2.20
C TYR A 84 3.40 8.43 3.05
N GLU A 85 2.48 7.54 3.39
CA GLU A 85 2.80 6.38 4.22
C GLU A 85 3.28 5.24 3.35
N MET A 86 4.43 4.69 3.71
CA MET A 86 5.00 3.53 3.05
C MET A 86 5.07 2.41 4.09
N THR A 87 4.44 1.28 3.79
CA THR A 87 4.36 0.18 4.75
C THR A 87 4.94 -1.09 4.13
N THR A 88 5.84 -1.73 4.86
CA THR A 88 6.39 -3.02 4.45
C THR A 88 5.28 -4.06 4.39
N TYR A 89 5.31 -4.92 3.37
CA TYR A 89 4.40 -6.07 3.31
C TYR A 89 4.48 -6.84 4.61
N ARG A 90 3.35 -7.23 5.15
CA ARG A 90 3.34 -7.86 6.46
C ARG A 90 2.18 -8.84 6.59
N LEU A 91 2.40 -9.82 7.43
CA LEU A 91 1.35 -10.67 7.96
C LEU A 91 0.97 -10.12 9.32
N ASP A 92 -0.30 -10.12 9.63
CA ASP A 92 -0.73 -9.73 10.95
C ASP A 92 -0.31 -10.80 11.95
N GLY A 93 -0.14 -10.40 13.20
CA GLY A 93 0.19 -11.32 14.24
C GLY A 93 -0.93 -12.32 14.49
N SER A 94 -0.65 -13.27 15.36
CA SER A 94 -1.60 -14.32 15.67
C SER A 94 -2.91 -13.77 16.22
N TYR A 95 -4.02 -14.24 15.69
CA TYR A 95 -5.33 -13.86 16.21
C TYR A 95 -5.56 -14.29 17.66
N ARG A 96 -4.75 -15.23 18.13
CA ARG A 96 -4.89 -15.69 19.50
C ARG A 96 -4.46 -14.65 20.50
N ASP A 97 -3.69 -13.70 20.07
CA ASP A 97 -3.12 -12.74 20.98
C ASP A 97 -3.41 -11.32 20.53
N HIS A 98 -4.64 -10.90 20.82
CA HIS A 98 -5.07 -9.54 20.49
C HIS A 98 -4.37 -8.48 21.32
N ARG A 99 -3.63 -8.89 22.33
CA ARG A 99 -2.95 -7.95 23.22
C ARG A 99 -1.58 -7.55 22.70
N HIS A 100 -1.10 -8.21 21.64
CA HIS A 100 0.20 -7.92 21.07
C HIS A 100 0.05 -7.48 19.63
N PRO A 101 -0.57 -6.29 19.42
CA PRO A 101 -0.80 -5.82 18.04
C PRO A 101 0.48 -5.49 17.29
N ASP A 102 1.61 -5.39 17.99
CA ASP A 102 2.89 -5.15 17.37
C ASP A 102 3.61 -6.42 16.95
N ASN A 103 2.94 -7.56 17.04
CA ASN A 103 3.50 -8.84 16.61
C ASN A 103 3.26 -9.01 15.11
N VAL A 104 3.99 -8.24 14.29
CA VAL A 104 3.88 -8.33 12.84
C VAL A 104 5.12 -9.00 12.28
N GLN A 105 4.91 -9.72 11.19
CA GLN A 105 5.99 -10.38 10.46
C GLN A 105 6.09 -9.74 9.09
N PHE A 106 7.25 -9.23 8.74
CA PHE A 106 7.47 -8.64 7.42
C PHE A 106 7.71 -9.74 6.40
N VAL A 107 7.16 -9.54 5.21
CA VAL A 107 7.27 -10.50 4.12
C VAL A 107 7.61 -9.76 2.83
N ASP A 108 7.91 -10.51 1.77
CA ASP A 108 8.26 -9.92 0.48
C ASP A 108 7.14 -9.99 -0.53
N ASP A 109 5.99 -10.52 -0.14
CA ASP A 109 4.94 -10.91 -1.06
C ASP A 109 3.75 -9.97 -0.97
N LEU A 110 3.45 -9.29 -2.08
CA LEU A 110 2.28 -8.42 -2.16
C LEU A 110 0.99 -9.18 -1.88
N ALA A 111 0.88 -10.41 -2.40
CA ALA A 111 -0.36 -11.18 -2.21
C ALA A 111 -0.64 -11.41 -0.72
N ALA A 112 0.39 -11.69 0.07
CA ALA A 112 0.20 -11.86 1.50
C ALA A 112 -0.27 -10.56 2.16
N ASP A 113 0.26 -9.43 1.72
CA ASP A 113 -0.14 -8.14 2.26
C ASP A 113 -1.60 -7.83 1.91
N LEU A 114 -2.02 -8.13 0.70
CA LEU A 114 -3.41 -7.90 0.30
C LEU A 114 -4.37 -8.84 1.03
N ALA A 115 -3.93 -10.07 1.30
CA ALA A 115 -4.78 -11.08 1.94
C ALA A 115 -5.22 -10.70 3.36
N ARG A 116 -4.43 -9.87 4.05
CA ARG A 116 -4.74 -9.48 5.43
C ARG A 116 -5.70 -8.30 5.54
N ARG A 117 -6.05 -7.68 4.41
CA ARG A 117 -6.92 -6.51 4.42
C ARG A 117 -8.36 -6.92 4.66
N ASP A 118 -9.16 -5.98 5.16
CA ASP A 118 -10.52 -6.31 5.59
C ASP A 118 -11.50 -6.49 4.42
N PHE A 119 -11.51 -5.57 3.47
CA PHE A 119 -12.48 -5.63 2.38
C PHE A 119 -11.83 -5.74 1.03
N THR A 120 -12.49 -6.46 0.11
CA THR A 120 -11.96 -6.68 -1.24
C THR A 120 -11.73 -5.37 -1.98
N ILE A 121 -12.61 -4.39 -1.80
CA ILE A 121 -12.49 -3.09 -2.48
C ILE A 121 -11.29 -2.30 -1.99
N ASN A 122 -10.72 -2.65 -0.85
CA ASN A 122 -9.52 -2.03 -0.30
C ASN A 122 -8.29 -2.92 -0.46
N ALA A 123 -8.44 -4.08 -1.09
CA ALA A 123 -7.34 -5.04 -1.29
C ALA A 123 -6.89 -5.06 -2.74
N MET A 124 -6.73 -3.87 -3.30
CA MET A 124 -6.25 -3.68 -4.67
C MET A 124 -5.02 -2.79 -4.65
N ALA A 125 -4.06 -3.11 -5.50
CA ALA A 125 -2.81 -2.37 -5.61
C ALA A 125 -2.62 -1.90 -7.05
N TYR A 126 -1.79 -0.88 -7.24
CA TYR A 126 -1.54 -0.36 -8.57
C TYR A 126 -0.10 0.13 -8.68
N ALA A 127 0.52 -0.13 -9.82
CA ALA A 127 1.78 0.48 -10.19
C ALA A 127 1.79 0.77 -11.68
N PRO A 128 2.42 1.88 -12.10
CA PRO A 128 2.52 2.19 -13.52
C PRO A 128 3.19 1.05 -14.27
N GLY A 129 2.61 0.69 -15.40
CA GLY A 129 3.13 -0.39 -16.24
C GLY A 129 2.61 -1.77 -15.87
N GLU A 130 2.09 -1.94 -14.65
CA GLU A 130 1.54 -3.22 -14.22
C GLU A 130 0.02 -3.19 -14.11
N GLY A 131 -0.55 -2.00 -13.97
CA GLY A 131 -2.00 -1.87 -13.84
C GLY A 131 -2.49 -2.21 -12.45
N VAL A 132 -3.78 -2.44 -12.35
CA VAL A 132 -4.43 -2.78 -11.07
C VAL A 132 -4.25 -4.26 -10.80
N ILE A 133 -3.75 -4.56 -9.60
CA ILE A 133 -3.62 -5.93 -9.13
C ILE A 133 -4.77 -6.19 -8.19
N ASP A 134 -5.66 -7.10 -8.58
CA ASP A 134 -6.94 -7.33 -7.93
C ASP A 134 -7.13 -8.84 -7.73
N LEU A 135 -6.60 -9.34 -6.63
CA LEU A 135 -6.58 -10.78 -6.38
C LEU A 135 -7.87 -11.31 -5.79
N TYR A 136 -8.71 -10.43 -5.24
CA TYR A 136 -9.88 -10.85 -4.47
C TYR A 136 -11.19 -10.33 -5.04
N GLY A 137 -11.17 -9.82 -6.27
CA GLY A 137 -12.40 -9.40 -6.93
C GLY A 137 -12.92 -8.04 -6.48
N GLY A 138 -12.05 -7.17 -5.99
CA GLY A 138 -12.48 -5.86 -5.51
C GLY A 138 -13.14 -5.00 -6.58
N ARG A 139 -12.67 -5.07 -7.83
CA ARG A 139 -13.26 -4.28 -8.91
C ARG A 139 -14.71 -4.69 -9.18
N ALA A 140 -14.97 -5.99 -9.20
CA ALA A 140 -16.33 -6.48 -9.42
C ALA A 140 -17.22 -6.08 -8.26
N ASP A 141 -16.74 -6.19 -7.04
CA ASP A 141 -17.51 -5.77 -5.86
C ASP A 141 -17.77 -4.28 -5.87
N LEU A 142 -16.77 -3.50 -6.28
CA LEU A 142 -16.92 -2.05 -6.36
C LEU A 142 -18.01 -1.66 -7.38
N THR A 143 -17.99 -2.28 -8.55
CA THR A 143 -18.99 -2.04 -9.59
C THR A 143 -20.38 -2.45 -9.12
N ALA A 144 -20.47 -3.55 -8.38
CA ALA A 144 -21.75 -4.06 -7.89
C ALA A 144 -22.25 -3.34 -6.64
N GLY A 145 -21.43 -2.46 -6.04
CA GLY A 145 -21.79 -1.78 -4.81
C GLY A 145 -21.79 -2.72 -3.61
N VAL A 146 -20.93 -3.74 -3.61
CA VAL A 146 -20.88 -4.76 -2.57
C VAL A 146 -19.65 -4.52 -1.68
N VAL A 147 -19.84 -4.58 -0.37
CA VAL A 147 -18.75 -4.58 0.59
C VAL A 147 -18.59 -6.02 1.09
N ARG A 148 -17.46 -6.62 0.74
CA ARG A 148 -17.21 -8.04 1.02
C ARG A 148 -15.86 -8.18 1.72
N CYS A 149 -15.80 -9.01 2.75
CA CYS A 149 -14.54 -9.28 3.43
C CYS A 149 -13.62 -10.09 2.55
N VAL A 150 -12.31 -9.86 2.69
CA VAL A 150 -11.31 -10.66 2.01
C VAL A 150 -11.30 -12.05 2.67
N GLY A 151 -11.25 -13.07 1.83
CA GLY A 151 -11.30 -14.44 2.33
C GLY A 151 -12.74 -14.85 2.65
N THR A 152 -12.90 -15.66 3.66
CA THR A 152 -14.23 -16.19 4.00
C THR A 152 -14.77 -15.67 5.30
#